data_14573958119bf148643a6bb4811221b9
#
_entry.id   14573958119bf148643a6bb4811221b9
#
_cell.length_a   1.000
_cell.length_b   1.000
_cell.length_c   1.000
_cell.angle_alpha   90.00
_cell.angle_beta   90.00
_cell.angle_gamma   90.00
#
_symmetry.space_group_name_H-M   'P 1'
#
loop_
_entity.id
_entity.type
_entity.pdbx_description
1 polymer ?
#
loop_
_entity_poly.entity_id
_entity_poly.type
_entity_poly.pdbx_seq_one_letter_code
_entity_poly.pdbx_strand_id
1 'polypeptide(L)'
;QRVLLARALAQATPVLLLDEPTASLDINHAIRTLETVRAVVDDGTAAVAAIHDLDLAARYCDRLILLAEGNVVAAGDPDAVLTSETLADAFDATAVVSQDAVTDTPRVTALPDESASTSEER
;
A
#
# COMPACT_ATOMS: atom_id res chain seq x y z
N GLN A 1 -10.92 -12.58 -7.15
CA GLN A 1 -9.70 -12.46 -6.33
C GLN A 1 -9.78 -13.24 -5.02
N ARG A 2 -10.92 -13.19 -4.36
CA ARG A 2 -11.08 -13.95 -3.11
C ARG A 2 -10.96 -15.45 -3.34
N VAL A 3 -11.44 -15.93 -4.48
CA VAL A 3 -11.29 -17.34 -4.85
C VAL A 3 -9.83 -17.70 -5.09
N LEU A 4 -9.08 -16.82 -5.77
CA LEU A 4 -7.65 -17.03 -6.00
C LEU A 4 -6.85 -17.04 -4.70
N LEU A 5 -7.17 -16.12 -3.77
CA LEU A 5 -6.54 -16.09 -2.45
C LEU A 5 -6.81 -17.38 -1.68
N ALA A 6 -8.05 -17.85 -1.66
CA ALA A 6 -8.41 -19.08 -0.97
C ALA A 6 -7.64 -20.29 -1.54
N ARG A 7 -7.47 -20.35 -2.86
CA ARG A 7 -6.69 -21.43 -3.49
C ARG A 7 -5.22 -21.38 -3.10
N ALA A 8 -4.63 -20.19 -3.08
CA ALA A 8 -3.24 -20.02 -2.67
C ALA A 8 -3.03 -20.46 -1.21
N LEU A 9 -3.92 -20.08 -0.33
CA LEU A 9 -3.86 -20.46 1.08
C LEU A 9 -4.02 -21.98 1.25
N ALA A 10 -4.92 -22.59 0.50
CA ALA A 10 -5.15 -24.03 0.57
C ALA A 10 -3.94 -24.85 0.12
N GLN A 11 -3.08 -24.29 -0.74
CA GLN A 11 -1.87 -24.97 -1.19
C GLN A 11 -0.75 -24.96 -0.17
N ALA A 12 -0.90 -24.15 0.90
CA ALA A 12 0.09 -24.06 1.98
C ALA A 12 1.51 -23.75 1.47
N THR A 13 1.61 -22.86 0.47
CA THR A 13 2.91 -22.46 -0.09
C THR A 13 3.71 -21.64 0.91
N PRO A 14 5.06 -21.74 0.94
CA PRO A 14 5.86 -20.95 1.87
C PRO A 14 5.91 -19.46 1.53
N VAL A 15 5.61 -19.10 0.29
CA VAL A 15 5.56 -17.70 -0.15
C VAL A 15 4.29 -17.49 -0.95
N LEU A 16 3.53 -16.47 -0.59
CA LEU A 16 2.35 -16.03 -1.34
C LEU A 16 2.74 -14.85 -2.23
N LEU A 17 2.38 -14.93 -3.51
CA LEU A 17 2.51 -13.82 -4.44
C LEU A 17 1.11 -13.35 -4.80
N LEU A 18 0.78 -12.11 -4.48
CA LEU A 18 -0.55 -11.55 -4.64
C LEU A 18 -0.48 -10.32 -5.55
N ASP A 19 -1.28 -10.32 -6.61
CA ASP A 19 -1.36 -9.19 -7.53
C ASP A 19 -2.64 -8.41 -7.25
N GLU A 20 -2.49 -7.26 -6.62
CA GLU A 20 -3.60 -6.37 -6.28
C GLU A 20 -4.77 -7.09 -5.59
N PRO A 21 -4.51 -7.74 -4.43
CA PRO A 21 -5.53 -8.57 -3.79
C PRO A 21 -6.76 -7.80 -3.33
N THR A 22 -6.67 -6.47 -3.27
CA THR A 22 -7.78 -5.60 -2.85
C THR A 22 -8.45 -4.85 -4.00
N ALA A 23 -7.96 -5.02 -5.23
CA ALA A 23 -8.54 -4.35 -6.40
C ALA A 23 -9.98 -4.81 -6.60
N SER A 24 -10.86 -3.87 -6.94
CA SER A 24 -12.28 -4.10 -7.19
C SER A 24 -13.08 -4.56 -5.96
N LEU A 25 -12.50 -4.56 -4.78
CA LEU A 25 -13.20 -4.88 -3.53
C LEU A 25 -13.67 -3.59 -2.84
N ASP A 26 -14.81 -3.67 -2.16
CA ASP A 26 -15.20 -2.59 -1.27
C ASP A 26 -14.26 -2.56 -0.06
N ILE A 27 -14.33 -1.49 0.73
CA ILE A 27 -13.37 -1.29 1.83
C ILE A 27 -13.45 -2.41 2.88
N ASN A 28 -14.63 -2.91 3.18
CA ASN A 28 -14.77 -3.98 4.17
C ASN A 28 -14.14 -5.28 3.69
N HIS A 29 -14.37 -5.63 2.42
CA HIS A 29 -13.79 -6.84 1.86
C HIS A 29 -12.28 -6.70 1.68
N ALA A 30 -11.79 -5.51 1.33
CA ALA A 30 -10.36 -5.26 1.22
C ALA A 30 -9.67 -5.46 2.58
N ILE A 31 -10.24 -4.91 3.64
CA ILE A 31 -9.71 -5.08 4.99
C ILE A 31 -9.70 -6.56 5.39
N ARG A 32 -10.80 -7.28 5.18
CA ARG A 32 -10.87 -8.72 5.51
C ARG A 32 -9.83 -9.54 4.76
N THR A 33 -9.62 -9.22 3.49
CA THR A 33 -8.62 -9.91 2.67
C THR A 33 -7.23 -9.70 3.24
N LEU A 34 -6.87 -8.47 3.57
CA LEU A 34 -5.56 -8.18 4.12
C LEU A 34 -5.38 -8.73 5.54
N GLU A 35 -6.44 -8.74 6.35
CA GLU A 35 -6.39 -9.39 7.67
C GLU A 35 -6.14 -10.88 7.54
N THR A 36 -6.74 -11.54 6.54
CA THR A 36 -6.50 -12.95 6.28
C THR A 36 -5.04 -13.20 5.87
N VAL A 37 -4.52 -12.38 4.97
CA VAL A 37 -3.12 -12.47 4.56
C VAL A 37 -2.18 -12.25 5.74
N ARG A 38 -2.48 -11.25 6.57
CA ARG A 38 -1.68 -10.95 7.76
C ARG A 38 -1.63 -12.13 8.72
N ALA A 39 -2.76 -12.79 8.94
CA ALA A 39 -2.82 -13.96 9.82
C ALA A 39 -1.93 -15.10 9.30
N VAL A 40 -1.91 -15.32 8.00
CA VAL A 40 -1.07 -16.35 7.37
C VAL A 40 0.41 -15.99 7.51
N VAL A 41 0.76 -14.72 7.33
CA VAL A 41 2.12 -14.23 7.49
C VAL A 41 2.59 -14.39 8.94
N ASP A 42 1.73 -14.04 9.89
CA ASP A 42 2.05 -14.18 11.31
C ASP A 42 2.27 -15.64 11.71
N ASP A 43 1.72 -16.56 10.94
CA ASP A 43 1.89 -18.01 11.13
C ASP A 43 3.16 -18.56 10.44
N GLY A 44 3.97 -17.72 9.83
CA GLY A 44 5.27 -18.10 9.28
C GLY A 44 5.37 -18.09 7.76
N THR A 45 4.30 -17.78 7.04
CA THR A 45 4.34 -17.66 5.57
C THR A 45 4.79 -16.26 5.19
N ALA A 46 5.66 -16.14 4.19
CA ALA A 46 6.00 -14.85 3.61
C ALA A 46 4.99 -14.48 2.52
N ALA A 47 4.66 -13.20 2.41
CA ALA A 47 3.77 -12.72 1.35
C ALA A 47 4.35 -11.49 0.67
N VAL A 48 4.24 -11.44 -0.64
CA VAL A 48 4.58 -10.27 -1.45
C VAL A 48 3.33 -9.88 -2.22
N ALA A 49 2.90 -8.65 -2.08
CA ALA A 49 1.67 -8.16 -2.71
C ALA A 49 1.93 -6.86 -3.45
N ALA A 50 1.38 -6.75 -4.65
CA ALA A 50 1.33 -5.49 -5.37
C ALA A 50 0.03 -4.79 -4.95
N ILE A 51 0.15 -3.62 -4.32
CA ILE A 51 -0.98 -2.88 -3.77
C ILE A 51 -0.89 -1.43 -4.23
N HIS A 52 -1.97 -0.89 -4.78
CA HIS A 52 -2.03 0.51 -5.19
C HIS A 52 -2.41 1.46 -4.06
N ASP A 53 -3.19 1.00 -3.10
CA ASP A 53 -3.62 1.82 -1.97
C ASP A 53 -2.48 1.95 -0.97
N LEU A 54 -1.88 3.15 -0.91
CA LEU A 54 -0.71 3.40 -0.07
C LEU A 54 -1.03 3.27 1.42
N ASP A 55 -2.21 3.71 1.84
CA ASP A 55 -2.61 3.62 3.24
C ASP A 55 -2.77 2.16 3.68
N LEU A 56 -3.39 1.33 2.85
CA LEU A 56 -3.54 -0.09 3.14
C LEU A 56 -2.18 -0.81 3.11
N ALA A 57 -1.33 -0.47 2.16
CA ALA A 57 0.01 -1.04 2.10
C ALA A 57 0.81 -0.71 3.37
N ALA A 58 0.75 0.54 3.82
CA ALA A 58 1.42 0.96 5.04
C ALA A 58 0.88 0.25 6.28
N ARG A 59 -0.43 0.02 6.31
CA ARG A 59 -1.10 -0.58 7.46
C ARG A 59 -0.79 -2.07 7.62
N TYR A 60 -0.67 -2.80 6.51
CA TYR A 60 -0.57 -4.26 6.54
C TYR A 60 0.80 -4.83 6.21
N CYS A 61 1.67 -4.07 5.55
CA CYS A 61 2.98 -4.57 5.14
C CYS A 61 4.07 -4.19 6.12
N ASP A 62 4.98 -5.10 6.38
CA ASP A 62 6.15 -4.84 7.22
C ASP A 62 7.19 -3.99 6.48
N ARG A 63 7.28 -4.18 5.17
CA ARG A 63 8.22 -3.45 4.32
C ARG A 63 7.53 -3.09 3.01
N LEU A 64 7.89 -1.94 2.47
CA LEU A 64 7.38 -1.48 1.19
C LEU A 64 8.53 -1.33 0.19
N ILE A 65 8.22 -1.64 -1.06
CA ILE A 65 9.08 -1.32 -2.19
C ILE A 65 8.25 -0.44 -3.11
N LEU A 66 8.66 0.81 -3.26
CA LEU A 66 7.94 1.78 -4.07
C LEU A 66 8.54 1.81 -5.47
N LEU A 67 7.71 1.49 -6.45
CA LEU A 67 8.11 1.43 -7.86
C LEU A 67 7.49 2.58 -8.63
N ALA A 68 8.28 3.17 -9.52
CA ALA A 68 7.79 4.17 -10.47
C ALA A 68 8.60 4.05 -11.76
N GLU A 69 7.89 4.00 -12.88
CA GLU A 69 8.49 3.90 -14.21
C GLU A 69 9.51 2.77 -14.35
N GLY A 70 9.20 1.63 -13.73
CA GLY A 70 10.05 0.44 -13.80
C GLY A 70 11.26 0.45 -12.88
N ASN A 71 11.40 1.47 -12.03
CA ASN A 71 12.54 1.61 -11.13
C ASN A 71 12.09 1.56 -9.67
N VAL A 72 12.98 1.08 -8.81
CA VAL A 72 12.77 1.14 -7.37
C VAL A 72 13.15 2.55 -6.90
N VAL A 73 12.18 3.28 -6.37
CA VAL A 73 12.39 4.63 -5.86
C VAL A 73 12.81 4.58 -4.39
N ALA A 74 12.20 3.69 -3.61
CA ALA A 74 12.51 3.55 -2.19
C ALA A 74 12.12 2.17 -1.72
N ALA A 75 12.81 1.67 -0.69
CA ALA A 75 12.49 0.39 -0.07
C ALA A 75 12.82 0.47 1.42
N GLY A 76 11.98 -0.11 2.26
CA GLY A 76 12.18 -0.14 3.70
C GLY A 76 10.86 -0.18 4.46
N ASP A 77 10.91 0.23 5.71
CA ASP A 77 9.71 0.32 6.54
C ASP A 77 8.72 1.34 5.96
N PRO A 78 7.41 1.16 6.18
CA PRO A 78 6.44 2.12 5.67
C PRO A 78 6.72 3.58 6.03
N ASP A 79 7.13 3.85 7.27
CA ASP A 79 7.44 5.22 7.71
C ASP A 79 8.64 5.80 6.95
N ALA A 80 9.60 4.97 6.59
CA ALA A 80 10.79 5.41 5.87
C ALA A 80 10.52 5.62 4.37
N VAL A 81 9.61 4.85 3.80
CA VAL A 81 9.30 4.89 2.36
C VAL A 81 8.27 5.98 2.04
N LEU A 82 7.21 6.08 2.85
CA LEU A 82 6.11 7.00 2.56
C LEU A 82 6.41 8.37 3.19
N THR A 83 7.19 9.15 2.45
CA THR A 83 7.50 10.53 2.81
C THR A 83 7.04 11.45 1.69
N SER A 84 6.81 12.73 2.00
CA SER A 84 6.41 13.70 0.99
C SER A 84 7.44 13.80 -0.14
N GLU A 85 8.72 13.71 0.20
CA GLU A 85 9.81 13.77 -0.78
C GLU A 85 9.81 12.56 -1.71
N THR A 86 9.68 11.37 -1.15
CA THR A 86 9.65 10.13 -1.93
C THR A 86 8.45 10.10 -2.87
N LEU A 87 7.28 10.53 -2.38
CA LEU A 87 6.07 10.53 -3.19
C LEU A 87 6.14 11.59 -4.31
N ALA A 88 6.77 12.72 -4.04
CA ALA A 88 7.01 13.72 -5.09
C ALA A 88 7.94 13.16 -6.19
N ASP A 89 8.99 12.46 -5.79
CA ASP A 89 9.93 11.87 -6.74
C ASP A 89 9.29 10.74 -7.56
N ALA A 90 8.48 9.90 -6.90
CA ALA A 90 7.91 8.73 -7.55
C ALA A 90 6.75 9.08 -8.48
N PHE A 91 5.88 9.99 -8.07
CA PHE A 91 4.60 10.23 -8.73
C PHE A 91 4.42 11.68 -9.22
N ASP A 92 5.43 12.51 -9.06
CA ASP A 92 5.35 13.93 -9.39
C ASP A 92 4.11 14.57 -8.72
N ALA A 93 3.87 14.20 -7.48
CA ALA A 93 2.68 14.59 -6.74
C ALA A 93 3.04 15.31 -5.45
N THR A 94 2.21 16.28 -5.09
CA THR A 94 2.29 16.91 -3.78
C THR A 94 1.47 16.08 -2.81
N ALA A 95 2.10 15.61 -1.74
CA ALA A 95 1.41 14.77 -0.76
C ALA A 95 1.82 15.17 0.65
N VAL A 96 0.89 15.05 1.57
CA VAL A 96 1.13 15.19 3.00
C VAL A 96 1.03 13.82 3.63
N VAL A 97 2.04 13.44 4.38
CA VAL A 97 2.05 12.19 5.11
C VAL A 97 1.85 12.48 6.58
N SER A 98 0.85 11.85 7.18
CA SER A 98 0.55 11.99 8.59
C SER A 98 0.46 10.60 9.21
N GLN A 99 0.43 10.54 10.54
CA GLN A 99 0.26 9.28 11.24
C GLN A 99 -1.21 9.09 11.56
N ASP A 100 -1.77 7.95 11.17
CA ASP A 100 -3.15 7.63 11.47
C ASP A 100 -3.28 7.37 12.98
N ALA A 101 -4.23 8.06 13.62
CA ALA A 101 -4.40 7.99 15.07
C ALA A 101 -4.90 6.63 15.55
N VAL A 102 -5.58 5.87 14.69
CA VAL A 102 -6.14 4.58 15.05
C VAL A 102 -5.16 3.44 14.81
N THR A 103 -4.51 3.43 13.64
CA THR A 103 -3.64 2.33 13.23
C THR A 103 -2.16 2.58 13.53
N ASP A 104 -1.80 3.81 13.84
CA ASP A 104 -0.41 4.25 14.07
C ASP A 104 0.49 3.93 12.87
N THR A 105 -0.05 4.10 11.67
CA THR A 105 0.65 3.87 10.42
C THR A 105 0.56 5.10 9.51
N PRO A 106 1.47 5.24 8.53
CA PRO A 106 1.44 6.39 7.63
C PRO A 106 0.14 6.49 6.85
N ARG A 107 -0.34 7.71 6.73
CA ARG A 107 -1.52 8.05 5.94
C ARG A 107 -1.14 9.12 4.94
N VAL A 108 -1.45 8.87 3.67
CA VAL A 108 -1.07 9.75 2.57
C VAL A 108 -2.28 10.53 2.08
N THR A 109 -2.15 11.84 2.03
CA THR A 109 -3.16 12.72 1.44
C THR A 109 -2.54 13.42 0.25
N ALA A 110 -3.01 13.09 -0.96
CA ALA A 110 -2.56 13.76 -2.17
C ALA A 110 -3.25 15.12 -2.29
N LEU A 111 -2.46 16.12 -2.67
CA LEU A 111 -2.96 17.50 -2.79
C LEU A 111 -2.88 17.94 -4.26
N PRO A 112 -3.73 18.89 -4.66
CA PRO A 112 -3.61 19.48 -5.99
C PRO A 112 -2.26 20.18 -6.17
N ASP A 113 -1.80 20.22 -7.41
CA ASP A 113 -0.61 21.00 -7.77
C ASP A 113 -0.85 22.47 -7.39
N GLU A 114 0.10 23.06 -6.66
CA GLU A 114 0.00 24.45 -6.21
C GLU A 114 -0.18 25.43 -7.37
N SER A 115 0.47 25.19 -8.50
CA SER A 115 0.33 26.07 -9.65
C SER A 115 -1.09 26.03 -10.22
N ALA A 116 -1.71 24.86 -10.24
CA ALA A 116 -3.11 24.71 -10.67
C ALA A 116 -4.07 25.33 -9.66
N SER A 117 -3.84 25.15 -8.37
CA SER A 117 -4.66 25.75 -7.31
C SER A 117 -4.63 27.26 -7.36
N THR A 118 -3.47 27.85 -7.59
CA THR A 118 -3.30 29.29 -7.69
C THR A 118 -4.08 29.85 -8.90
N SER A 119 -4.07 29.12 -9.99
CA SER A 119 -4.84 29.51 -11.18
C SER A 119 -6.34 29.49 -10.94
N GLU A 120 -6.83 28.54 -10.19
CA GLU A 120 -8.24 28.38 -9.91
C GLU A 120 -8.82 29.47 -9.00
N GLU A 121 -8.01 30.02 -8.13
CA GLU A 121 -8.43 31.06 -7.21
C GLU A 121 -8.69 32.41 -7.91
N ARG A 122 -8.35 32.57 -9.15
CA ARG A 122 -8.50 33.78 -9.93
C ARG A 122 -9.62 33.66 -10.95
#